data_68cf55c67744b9df92b0f5161c826a99
#
_entry.id   68cf55c67744b9df92b0f5161c826a99
#
_cell.length_a   1.000
_cell.length_b   1.000
_cell.length_c   1.000
_cell.angle_alpha   90.00
_cell.angle_beta   90.00
_cell.angle_gamma   90.00
#
_symmetry.space_group_name_H-M   'P 1'
#
loop_
_entity.id
_entity.type
_entity.pdbx_description
1 polymer ?
#
loop_
_entity_poly.entity_id
_entity_poly.type
_entity_poly.pdbx_seq_one_letter_code
_entity_poly.pdbx_strand_id
1 'polypeptide(L)'
;MSKVFLATIATSIDDALAYVMQAAGMPESVTGKSVLIKPNLFEPVSYTTGQTTNPALVKAVVQWCQQHNAQEVIVGEGPSYFTPAGALKGCFTKTGIAEVVERCGSTWILFDEHDYRTYHDTSPLLPQLFRISEHAFLYDILINLPVPKTHYLTTVSIGMKNLKGFLKREDKPLFHRADINKAVVELNKIITPFINLVDFTTTRHHRSGFIAAGSDIVATDSVSTALMGLNPHEIQTLTLGSQAGLGEIDLAKIEIVGEDSKGLKMHYELPAAWLEKHFPLLTITGHDTACSGCTIPLFSSLTQLADQGKTFTRPLTLMLGTATRASDAPDCLMIGDCSPKKPENCQRVGGCPPSKHEILKTLSEHV
;
A
#
# COMPACT_ATOMS: atom_id res chain seq x y z
N MET A 1 22.40 8.85 -12.23
CA MET A 1 21.11 8.71 -12.93
C MET A 1 20.43 7.50 -12.33
N SER A 2 19.22 7.67 -11.85
CA SER A 2 18.45 6.57 -11.26
C SER A 2 18.07 5.55 -12.33
N LYS A 3 18.08 4.24 -11.95
CA LYS A 3 17.74 3.15 -12.87
C LYS A 3 16.55 2.38 -12.36
N VAL A 4 15.64 2.02 -13.27
CA VAL A 4 14.53 1.12 -12.99
C VAL A 4 14.53 0.01 -14.02
N PHE A 5 14.54 -1.23 -13.56
CA PHE A 5 14.63 -2.44 -14.36
C PHE A 5 13.22 -3.01 -14.55
N LEU A 6 12.87 -3.37 -15.77
CA LEU A 6 11.58 -3.96 -16.13
C LEU A 6 11.79 -5.34 -16.78
N ALA A 7 11.07 -6.34 -16.32
CA ALA A 7 11.06 -7.67 -16.92
C ALA A 7 9.64 -8.25 -16.97
N THR A 8 9.20 -8.65 -18.17
CA THR A 8 7.94 -9.38 -18.35
C THR A 8 8.09 -10.84 -17.92
N ILE A 9 7.00 -11.42 -17.44
CA ILE A 9 6.93 -12.84 -17.14
C ILE A 9 6.55 -13.58 -18.43
N ALA A 10 7.55 -13.77 -19.29
CA ALA A 10 7.37 -14.48 -20.56
C ALA A 10 7.36 -15.99 -20.34
N THR A 11 8.26 -16.50 -19.51
CA THR A 11 8.46 -17.94 -19.24
C THR A 11 8.10 -18.27 -17.80
N SER A 12 8.75 -17.59 -16.85
CA SER A 12 8.53 -17.81 -15.42
C SER A 12 8.80 -16.53 -14.62
N ILE A 13 8.27 -16.47 -13.38
CA ILE A 13 8.61 -15.42 -12.42
C ILE A 13 10.10 -15.47 -12.06
N ASP A 14 10.67 -16.68 -11.98
CA ASP A 14 12.07 -16.88 -11.62
C ASP A 14 13.00 -16.25 -12.65
N ASP A 15 12.73 -16.40 -13.96
CA ASP A 15 13.53 -15.82 -15.04
C ASP A 15 13.44 -14.27 -15.02
N ALA A 16 12.23 -13.73 -14.88
CA ALA A 16 12.01 -12.29 -14.81
C ALA A 16 12.70 -11.68 -13.58
N LEU A 17 12.60 -12.35 -12.44
CA LEU A 17 13.28 -11.93 -11.20
C LEU A 17 14.80 -12.01 -11.38
N ALA A 18 15.33 -13.11 -11.88
CA ALA A 18 16.77 -13.28 -12.08
C ALA A 18 17.34 -12.17 -12.94
N TYR A 19 16.63 -11.80 -14.02
CA TYR A 19 17.04 -10.68 -14.90
C TYR A 19 17.14 -9.36 -14.13
N VAL A 20 16.07 -8.95 -13.41
CA VAL A 20 16.08 -7.64 -12.72
C VAL A 20 17.07 -7.61 -11.56
N MET A 21 17.24 -8.71 -10.84
CA MET A 21 18.19 -8.81 -9.73
C MET A 21 19.63 -8.78 -10.21
N GLN A 22 19.94 -9.49 -11.31
CA GLN A 22 21.26 -9.45 -11.93
C GLN A 22 21.59 -8.06 -12.47
N ALA A 23 20.66 -7.44 -13.20
CA ALA A 23 20.85 -6.11 -13.77
C ALA A 23 21.00 -5.02 -12.69
N ALA A 24 20.38 -5.22 -11.53
CA ALA A 24 20.51 -4.34 -10.36
C ALA A 24 21.78 -4.58 -9.52
N GLY A 25 22.64 -5.53 -9.87
CA GLY A 25 23.87 -5.84 -9.13
C GLY A 25 23.63 -6.56 -7.79
N MET A 26 22.47 -7.21 -7.64
CA MET A 26 22.08 -7.85 -6.37
C MET A 26 22.91 -9.11 -6.02
N PRO A 27 23.44 -9.93 -6.96
CA PRO A 27 24.17 -11.15 -6.62
C PRO A 27 25.34 -10.93 -5.65
N GLU A 28 26.17 -9.92 -5.92
CA GLU A 28 27.31 -9.59 -5.06
C GLU A 28 26.87 -8.96 -3.73
N SER A 29 25.72 -8.24 -3.76
CA SER A 29 25.22 -7.54 -2.57
C SER A 29 24.66 -8.47 -1.52
N VAL A 30 24.02 -9.60 -1.89
CA VAL A 30 23.37 -10.53 -0.94
C VAL A 30 24.29 -11.61 -0.39
N THR A 31 25.42 -11.88 -1.04
CA THR A 31 26.36 -12.95 -0.61
C THR A 31 26.85 -12.71 0.81
N GLY A 32 26.62 -13.69 1.71
CA GLY A 32 27.02 -13.64 3.10
C GLY A 32 26.24 -12.63 3.97
N LYS A 33 25.13 -12.09 3.46
CA LYS A 33 24.31 -11.08 4.13
C LYS A 33 23.01 -11.64 4.68
N SER A 34 22.52 -11.02 5.75
CA SER A 34 21.17 -11.23 6.26
C SER A 34 20.18 -10.40 5.46
N VAL A 35 19.09 -11.03 5.01
CA VAL A 35 18.09 -10.42 4.11
C VAL A 35 16.71 -10.44 4.76
N LEU A 36 16.07 -9.29 4.85
CA LEU A 36 14.65 -9.16 5.15
C LEU A 36 13.87 -8.85 3.87
N ILE A 37 12.91 -9.70 3.54
CA ILE A 37 11.94 -9.49 2.47
C ILE A 37 10.65 -8.98 3.10
N LYS A 38 10.20 -7.79 2.70
CA LYS A 38 8.96 -7.20 3.19
C LYS A 38 7.88 -7.18 2.09
N PRO A 39 6.97 -8.17 2.07
CA PRO A 39 5.83 -8.17 1.16
C PRO A 39 4.82 -7.07 1.50
N ASN A 40 3.74 -7.01 0.76
CA ASN A 40 2.55 -6.24 1.08
C ASN A 40 1.41 -7.19 1.49
N LEU A 41 1.14 -7.28 2.80
CA LEU A 41 0.08 -8.09 3.39
C LEU A 41 -0.89 -7.19 4.16
N PHE A 42 -1.87 -6.66 3.46
CA PHE A 42 -2.82 -5.73 4.08
C PHE A 42 -4.01 -6.45 4.73
N GLU A 43 -4.55 -7.45 4.06
CA GLU A 43 -5.70 -8.27 4.49
C GLU A 43 -5.48 -9.73 4.09
N PRO A 44 -6.19 -10.69 4.73
CA PRO A 44 -6.10 -12.11 4.39
C PRO A 44 -6.91 -12.44 3.12
N VAL A 45 -6.58 -11.75 2.03
CA VAL A 45 -7.23 -11.89 0.72
C VAL A 45 -6.26 -12.51 -0.29
N SER A 46 -6.80 -13.22 -1.28
CA SER A 46 -6.00 -13.79 -2.36
C SER A 46 -5.20 -12.71 -3.09
N TYR A 47 -3.97 -13.03 -3.47
CA TYR A 47 -3.13 -12.18 -4.31
C TYR A 47 -3.79 -11.82 -5.65
N THR A 48 -4.70 -12.69 -6.15
CA THR A 48 -5.46 -12.44 -7.38
C THR A 48 -6.34 -11.19 -7.33
N THR A 49 -6.56 -10.64 -6.13
CA THR A 49 -7.27 -9.36 -5.96
C THR A 49 -6.40 -8.14 -6.31
N GLY A 50 -5.08 -8.32 -6.50
CA GLY A 50 -4.13 -7.23 -6.69
C GLY A 50 -3.88 -6.38 -5.43
N GLN A 51 -4.16 -6.94 -4.25
CA GLN A 51 -3.97 -6.24 -2.97
C GLN A 51 -2.83 -6.80 -2.12
N THR A 52 -2.46 -8.04 -2.37
CA THR A 52 -1.46 -8.80 -1.63
C THR A 52 -0.37 -9.27 -2.58
N THR A 53 0.88 -9.25 -2.14
CA THR A 53 2.02 -9.75 -2.91
C THR A 53 1.81 -11.22 -3.29
N ASN A 54 2.13 -11.55 -4.54
CA ASN A 54 2.01 -12.90 -5.06
C ASN A 54 2.95 -13.87 -4.32
N PRO A 55 2.45 -14.93 -3.70
CA PRO A 55 3.29 -15.93 -3.01
C PRO A 55 4.35 -16.54 -3.91
N ALA A 56 4.07 -16.70 -5.22
CA ALA A 56 5.06 -17.23 -6.16
C ALA A 56 6.26 -16.27 -6.33
N LEU A 57 6.02 -14.94 -6.30
CA LEU A 57 7.11 -13.97 -6.33
C LEU A 57 7.90 -13.96 -5.01
N VAL A 58 7.22 -14.04 -3.86
CA VAL A 58 7.89 -14.18 -2.55
C VAL A 58 8.79 -15.42 -2.54
N LYS A 59 8.28 -16.58 -2.99
CA LYS A 59 9.05 -17.81 -3.14
C LYS A 59 10.29 -17.60 -4.01
N ALA A 60 10.10 -17.00 -5.19
CA ALA A 60 11.19 -16.76 -6.14
C ALA A 60 12.29 -15.88 -5.50
N VAL A 61 11.93 -14.80 -4.79
CA VAL A 61 12.89 -13.93 -4.11
C VAL A 61 13.64 -14.65 -3.00
N VAL A 62 12.95 -15.46 -2.17
CA VAL A 62 13.59 -16.27 -1.13
C VAL A 62 14.59 -17.24 -1.74
N GLN A 63 14.19 -18.02 -2.75
CA GLN A 63 15.06 -18.99 -3.41
C GLN A 63 16.24 -18.31 -4.12
N TRP A 64 16.00 -17.18 -4.75
CA TRP A 64 17.05 -16.42 -5.42
C TRP A 64 18.12 -15.97 -4.41
N CYS A 65 17.74 -15.42 -3.25
CA CYS A 65 18.68 -15.02 -2.21
C CYS A 65 19.48 -16.21 -1.68
N GLN A 66 18.84 -17.36 -1.44
CA GLN A 66 19.49 -18.59 -1.00
C GLN A 66 20.50 -19.11 -2.04
N GLN A 67 20.14 -19.11 -3.32
CA GLN A 67 21.04 -19.53 -4.42
C GLN A 67 22.26 -18.62 -4.57
N HIS A 68 22.16 -17.35 -4.16
CA HIS A 68 23.28 -16.39 -4.15
C HIS A 68 23.96 -16.29 -2.78
N ASN A 69 23.86 -17.35 -1.97
CA ASN A 69 24.56 -17.51 -0.69
C ASN A 69 24.28 -16.39 0.34
N ALA A 70 23.02 -15.89 0.39
CA ALA A 70 22.59 -15.10 1.53
C ALA A 70 22.79 -15.92 2.83
N GLN A 71 23.29 -15.28 3.89
CA GLN A 71 23.52 -15.94 5.18
C GLN A 71 22.21 -16.35 5.83
N GLU A 72 21.21 -15.47 5.73
CA GLU A 72 19.88 -15.65 6.29
C GLU A 72 18.85 -14.95 5.41
N VAL A 73 17.68 -15.54 5.23
CA VAL A 73 16.56 -14.93 4.50
C VAL A 73 15.31 -15.03 5.35
N ILE A 74 14.72 -13.90 5.68
CA ILE A 74 13.49 -13.81 6.49
C ILE A 74 12.44 -13.02 5.73
N VAL A 75 11.18 -13.43 5.84
CA VAL A 75 10.02 -12.71 5.31
C VAL A 75 9.24 -12.10 6.47
N GLY A 76 9.05 -10.79 6.49
CA GLY A 76 8.40 -10.12 7.62
C GLY A 76 7.37 -9.08 7.21
N GLU A 77 6.31 -8.95 8.02
CA GLU A 77 5.29 -7.90 7.86
C GLU A 77 4.68 -7.50 9.21
N GLY A 78 4.20 -6.27 9.29
CA GLY A 78 3.44 -5.74 10.42
C GLY A 78 1.96 -5.60 10.11
N PRO A 79 1.09 -5.68 11.14
CA PRO A 79 -0.36 -5.68 10.95
C PRO A 79 -0.85 -4.36 10.35
N SER A 80 -1.90 -4.45 9.54
CA SER A 80 -2.71 -3.29 9.21
C SER A 80 -3.42 -2.78 10.48
N TYR A 81 -3.74 -1.49 10.51
CA TYR A 81 -4.57 -0.94 11.60
C TYR A 81 -5.92 -1.68 11.74
N PHE A 82 -6.48 -2.11 10.62
CA PHE A 82 -7.76 -2.82 10.56
C PHE A 82 -7.65 -4.32 10.85
N THR A 83 -6.43 -4.87 10.81
CA THR A 83 -6.21 -6.28 11.16
C THR A 83 -6.42 -6.41 12.68
N PRO A 84 -7.37 -7.23 13.16
CA PRO A 84 -7.54 -7.47 14.60
C PRO A 84 -6.23 -7.95 15.22
N ALA A 85 -6.04 -7.66 16.52
CA ALA A 85 -4.88 -8.15 17.24
C ALA A 85 -4.77 -9.68 17.08
N GLY A 86 -3.58 -10.19 16.78
CA GLY A 86 -3.32 -11.61 16.54
C GLY A 86 -3.80 -12.16 15.17
N ALA A 87 -4.54 -11.40 14.37
CA ALA A 87 -5.04 -11.87 13.07
C ALA A 87 -4.01 -11.75 11.92
N LEU A 88 -2.87 -11.11 12.13
CA LEU A 88 -1.80 -10.99 11.12
C LEU A 88 -1.27 -12.38 10.70
N LYS A 89 -1.15 -13.32 11.64
CA LYS A 89 -0.82 -14.71 11.34
C LYS A 89 -1.76 -15.28 10.27
N GLY A 90 -3.06 -15.00 10.37
CA GLY A 90 -4.05 -15.39 9.37
C GLY A 90 -3.80 -14.74 7.99
N CYS A 91 -3.19 -13.55 7.92
CA CYS A 91 -2.80 -12.96 6.64
C CYS A 91 -1.70 -13.79 5.98
N PHE A 92 -0.66 -14.19 6.71
CA PHE A 92 0.41 -15.03 6.17
C PHE A 92 -0.10 -16.40 5.71
N THR A 93 -0.94 -17.07 6.50
CA THR A 93 -1.42 -18.42 6.18
C THR A 93 -2.45 -18.45 5.07
N LYS A 94 -3.45 -17.56 5.10
CA LYS A 94 -4.54 -17.53 4.11
C LYS A 94 -4.11 -17.02 2.74
N THR A 95 -3.05 -16.21 2.66
CA THR A 95 -2.49 -15.75 1.38
C THR A 95 -1.58 -16.79 0.73
N GLY A 96 -1.16 -17.82 1.47
CA GLY A 96 -0.22 -18.86 1.02
C GLY A 96 1.26 -18.45 1.18
N ILE A 97 1.56 -17.25 1.70
CA ILE A 97 2.95 -16.79 1.87
C ILE A 97 3.67 -17.61 2.94
N ALA A 98 3.02 -17.92 4.08
CA ALA A 98 3.63 -18.78 5.09
C ALA A 98 4.08 -20.10 4.49
N GLU A 99 3.19 -20.77 3.75
CA GLU A 99 3.44 -22.09 3.14
C GLU A 99 4.66 -22.06 2.19
N VAL A 100 4.73 -21.07 1.30
CA VAL A 100 5.84 -21.02 0.33
C VAL A 100 7.16 -20.71 0.99
N VAL A 101 7.17 -19.86 2.03
CA VAL A 101 8.39 -19.51 2.79
C VAL A 101 8.91 -20.72 3.56
N GLU A 102 8.03 -21.44 4.27
CA GLU A 102 8.36 -22.66 5.01
C GLU A 102 8.88 -23.78 4.07
N ARG A 103 8.26 -23.96 2.89
CA ARG A 103 8.73 -24.90 1.87
C ARG A 103 10.11 -24.58 1.31
N CYS A 104 10.52 -23.31 1.35
CA CYS A 104 11.89 -22.89 1.00
C CYS A 104 12.88 -23.11 2.14
N GLY A 105 12.45 -23.62 3.30
CA GLY A 105 13.29 -23.74 4.50
C GLY A 105 13.65 -22.39 5.12
N SER A 106 12.85 -21.36 4.85
CA SER A 106 13.03 -20.00 5.37
C SER A 106 12.02 -19.69 6.48
N THR A 107 12.22 -18.59 7.18
CA THR A 107 11.38 -18.16 8.30
C THR A 107 10.55 -16.95 7.92
N TRP A 108 9.31 -16.90 8.40
CA TRP A 108 8.50 -15.67 8.36
C TRP A 108 8.22 -15.17 9.78
N ILE A 109 8.11 -13.86 9.93
CA ILE A 109 7.94 -13.19 11.22
C ILE A 109 6.81 -12.16 11.18
N LEU A 110 6.19 -11.97 12.34
CA LEU A 110 5.18 -10.94 12.58
C LEU A 110 5.82 -9.82 13.37
N PHE A 111 5.89 -8.61 12.81
CA PHE A 111 6.56 -7.50 13.50
C PHE A 111 5.90 -7.13 14.84
N ASP A 112 4.61 -7.39 15.04
CA ASP A 112 3.91 -7.13 16.30
C ASP A 112 4.18 -8.15 17.41
N GLU A 113 4.91 -9.22 17.12
CA GLU A 113 5.42 -10.20 18.12
C GLU A 113 6.85 -9.87 18.57
N HIS A 114 7.44 -8.77 18.10
CA HIS A 114 8.82 -8.37 18.36
C HIS A 114 8.93 -6.93 18.86
N ASP A 115 10.15 -6.52 19.19
CA ASP A 115 10.43 -5.21 19.75
C ASP A 115 10.30 -4.08 18.74
N TYR A 116 10.01 -2.90 19.26
CA TYR A 116 9.85 -1.66 18.53
C TYR A 116 10.78 -0.58 19.08
N ARG A 117 11.47 0.09 18.19
CA ARG A 117 12.25 1.28 18.52
C ARG A 117 11.34 2.50 18.57
N THR A 118 11.41 3.24 19.69
CA THR A 118 10.62 4.46 19.86
C THR A 118 11.35 5.65 19.24
N TYR A 119 10.63 6.42 18.45
CA TYR A 119 11.08 7.68 17.87
C TYR A 119 10.33 8.83 18.49
N HIS A 120 11.09 9.89 18.84
CA HIS A 120 10.55 11.17 19.24
C HIS A 120 10.84 12.17 18.13
N ASP A 121 9.80 12.75 17.57
CA ASP A 121 9.93 13.76 16.53
C ASP A 121 9.37 15.10 17.03
N THR A 122 10.12 16.16 16.80
CA THR A 122 9.69 17.53 17.06
C THR A 122 9.11 18.20 15.81
N SER A 123 9.15 17.52 14.68
CA SER A 123 8.56 18.01 13.43
C SER A 123 7.03 17.99 13.52
N PRO A 124 6.35 19.03 13.04
CA PRO A 124 4.89 19.04 12.94
C PRO A 124 4.35 18.06 11.88
N LEU A 125 5.24 17.39 11.14
CA LEU A 125 4.90 16.51 10.02
C LEU A 125 4.69 15.06 10.44
N LEU A 126 5.24 14.66 11.60
CA LEU A 126 5.09 13.33 12.18
C LEU A 126 4.37 13.41 13.54
N PRO A 127 3.80 12.29 14.01
CA PRO A 127 3.40 12.18 15.40
C PRO A 127 4.59 12.42 16.33
N GLN A 128 4.40 13.15 17.44
CA GLN A 128 5.48 13.44 18.40
C GLN A 128 6.14 12.18 18.95
N LEU A 129 5.42 11.08 18.99
CA LEU A 129 5.89 9.76 19.40
C LEU A 129 5.31 8.70 18.49
N PHE A 130 6.17 7.84 17.95
CA PHE A 130 5.77 6.68 17.16
C PHE A 130 6.83 5.59 17.26
N ARG A 131 6.46 4.37 16.89
CA ARG A 131 7.31 3.19 17.05
C ARG A 131 7.48 2.46 15.72
N ILE A 132 8.72 2.12 15.41
CA ILE A 132 9.13 1.36 14.22
C ILE A 132 9.67 0.01 14.69
N SER A 133 9.25 -1.08 14.07
CA SER A 133 9.79 -2.40 14.34
C SER A 133 11.31 -2.41 14.18
N GLU A 134 12.03 -3.00 15.12
CA GLU A 134 13.49 -3.13 15.04
C GLU A 134 13.93 -3.91 13.80
N HIS A 135 13.09 -4.77 13.27
CA HIS A 135 13.34 -5.50 12.03
C HIS A 135 13.60 -4.61 10.81
N ALA A 136 13.20 -3.33 10.83
CA ALA A 136 13.60 -2.37 9.79
C ALA A 136 15.11 -2.10 9.74
N PHE A 137 15.87 -2.46 10.78
CA PHE A 137 17.27 -2.07 10.98
C PHE A 137 18.21 -3.24 11.34
N LEU A 138 17.67 -4.45 11.50
CA LEU A 138 18.46 -5.61 11.97
C LEU A 138 19.17 -6.36 10.84
N TYR A 139 18.78 -6.17 9.60
CA TYR A 139 19.27 -6.91 8.45
C TYR A 139 20.19 -6.05 7.59
N ASP A 140 21.18 -6.68 6.94
CA ASP A 140 22.07 -6.00 6.00
C ASP A 140 21.32 -5.51 4.76
N ILE A 141 20.32 -6.27 4.32
CA ILE A 141 19.55 -6.02 3.08
C ILE A 141 18.07 -6.03 3.40
N LEU A 142 17.39 -4.94 3.06
CA LEU A 142 15.93 -4.86 3.05
C LEU A 142 15.43 -4.88 1.59
N ILE A 143 14.70 -5.93 1.21
CA ILE A 143 13.98 -6.04 -0.06
C ILE A 143 12.53 -5.67 0.18
N ASN A 144 12.11 -4.52 -0.33
CA ASN A 144 10.72 -4.06 -0.26
C ASN A 144 9.94 -4.61 -1.46
N LEU A 145 8.83 -5.34 -1.21
CA LEU A 145 8.06 -6.07 -2.22
C LEU A 145 6.61 -5.57 -2.29
N PRO A 146 6.37 -4.31 -2.71
CA PRO A 146 5.05 -3.70 -2.77
C PRO A 146 4.21 -4.23 -3.94
N VAL A 147 2.88 -4.13 -3.78
CA VAL A 147 1.91 -4.28 -4.86
C VAL A 147 1.41 -2.89 -5.27
N PRO A 148 1.45 -2.52 -6.56
CA PRO A 148 0.96 -1.22 -7.01
C PRO A 148 -0.57 -1.21 -6.99
N LYS A 149 -1.15 -0.19 -6.38
CA LYS A 149 -2.60 -0.01 -6.29
C LYS A 149 -2.99 1.45 -6.13
N THR A 150 -4.19 1.81 -6.54
CA THR A 150 -4.76 3.11 -6.24
C THR A 150 -5.14 3.20 -4.76
N HIS A 151 -5.12 4.42 -4.24
CA HIS A 151 -5.42 4.67 -2.84
C HIS A 151 -6.11 6.01 -2.65
N TYR A 152 -7.09 6.03 -1.78
CA TYR A 152 -7.98 7.16 -1.57
C TYR A 152 -7.28 8.45 -1.15
N LEU A 153 -6.30 8.34 -0.23
CA LEU A 153 -5.65 9.52 0.36
C LEU A 153 -4.31 9.88 -0.31
N THR A 154 -3.62 8.90 -0.86
CA THR A 154 -2.29 9.10 -1.46
C THR A 154 -2.29 8.89 -2.97
N THR A 155 -3.45 8.76 -3.59
CA THR A 155 -3.70 8.42 -5.00
C THR A 155 -3.11 7.07 -5.40
N VAL A 156 -1.86 6.79 -5.06
CA VAL A 156 -1.20 5.48 -5.25
C VAL A 156 -0.66 4.93 -3.93
N SER A 157 -0.47 3.63 -3.87
CA SER A 157 0.21 2.92 -2.79
C SER A 157 1.17 1.93 -3.43
N ILE A 158 2.48 2.21 -3.33
CA ILE A 158 3.56 1.42 -3.91
C ILE A 158 4.68 1.28 -2.85
N GLY A 159 5.94 1.40 -3.22
CA GLY A 159 7.11 1.17 -2.37
C GLY A 159 7.19 2.08 -1.16
N MET A 160 7.13 3.41 -1.38
CA MET A 160 7.23 4.37 -0.27
C MET A 160 6.20 4.11 0.82
N LYS A 161 4.96 3.83 0.43
CA LYS A 161 3.87 3.60 1.38
C LYS A 161 3.90 2.21 2.00
N ASN A 162 4.48 1.20 1.33
CA ASN A 162 4.61 -0.15 1.86
C ASN A 162 5.44 -0.20 3.16
N LEU A 163 6.39 0.71 3.35
CA LEU A 163 7.22 0.81 4.56
C LEU A 163 6.41 1.14 5.82
N LYS A 164 5.17 1.64 5.69
CA LYS A 164 4.27 1.80 6.85
C LYS A 164 3.96 0.46 7.56
N GLY A 165 4.22 -0.67 6.92
CA GLY A 165 4.15 -1.98 7.56
C GLY A 165 5.01 -2.07 8.80
N PHE A 166 6.17 -1.40 8.85
CA PHE A 166 7.07 -1.38 10.00
C PHE A 166 6.55 -0.58 11.20
N LEU A 167 5.57 0.29 11.03
CA LEU A 167 4.98 1.05 12.14
C LEU A 167 4.21 0.13 13.07
N LYS A 168 4.30 0.38 14.37
CA LYS A 168 3.43 -0.28 15.35
C LYS A 168 1.97 0.01 15.03
N ARG A 169 1.13 -1.00 15.21
CA ARG A 169 -0.29 -0.96 14.80
C ARG A 169 -1.02 0.28 15.34
N GLU A 170 -0.86 0.55 16.64
CA GLU A 170 -1.54 1.65 17.32
C GLU A 170 -1.10 3.04 16.84
N ASP A 171 0.10 3.13 16.26
CA ASP A 171 0.67 4.39 15.78
C ASP A 171 0.26 4.72 14.34
N LYS A 172 -0.19 3.72 13.56
CA LYS A 172 -0.63 3.91 12.16
C LYS A 172 -1.73 4.96 11.98
N PRO A 173 -2.77 5.05 12.85
CA PRO A 173 -3.76 6.12 12.77
C PRO A 173 -3.18 7.52 12.97
N LEU A 174 -2.13 7.67 13.77
CA LEU A 174 -1.49 8.96 14.01
C LEU A 174 -0.88 9.52 12.73
N PHE A 175 -0.27 8.66 11.91
CA PHE A 175 0.24 9.01 10.59
C PHE A 175 -0.85 9.45 9.60
N HIS A 176 -2.09 8.96 9.78
CA HIS A 176 -3.23 9.39 8.97
C HIS A 176 -3.87 10.69 9.45
N ARG A 177 -3.70 11.04 10.73
CA ARG A 177 -4.15 12.33 11.29
C ARG A 177 -3.18 13.45 10.98
N ALA A 178 -1.89 13.14 10.87
CA ALA A 178 -0.93 14.00 10.21
C ALA A 178 -1.21 14.02 8.69
N ASP A 179 -0.57 14.87 7.93
CA ASP A 179 -0.60 14.78 6.46
C ASP A 179 0.06 13.47 6.04
N ILE A 180 -0.73 12.49 5.60
CA ILE A 180 -0.25 11.14 5.29
C ILE A 180 0.84 11.13 4.22
N ASN A 181 0.79 12.06 3.24
CA ASN A 181 1.80 12.13 2.19
C ASN A 181 3.14 12.59 2.76
N LYS A 182 3.13 13.64 3.58
CA LYS A 182 4.33 14.10 4.30
C LYS A 182 4.86 13.05 5.26
N ALA A 183 3.97 12.44 6.04
CA ALA A 183 4.34 11.41 7.01
C ALA A 183 4.99 10.17 6.34
N VAL A 184 4.54 9.77 5.16
CA VAL A 184 5.18 8.70 4.38
C VAL A 184 6.58 9.13 3.93
N VAL A 185 6.77 10.36 3.48
CA VAL A 185 8.09 10.88 3.09
C VAL A 185 9.06 10.88 4.27
N GLU A 186 8.63 11.40 5.43
CA GLU A 186 9.48 11.39 6.63
C GLU A 186 9.85 9.97 7.08
N LEU A 187 8.91 9.01 7.01
CA LEU A 187 9.21 7.61 7.30
C LEU A 187 10.28 7.02 6.35
N ASN A 188 10.26 7.41 5.08
CA ASN A 188 11.24 6.98 4.08
C ASN A 188 12.63 7.60 4.28
N LYS A 189 12.77 8.67 5.04
CA LYS A 189 14.08 9.18 5.49
C LYS A 189 14.70 8.29 6.59
N ILE A 190 13.86 7.56 7.32
CA ILE A 190 14.29 6.70 8.43
C ILE A 190 14.55 5.27 7.95
N ILE A 191 13.69 4.74 7.06
CA ILE A 191 13.76 3.37 6.55
C ILE A 191 14.07 3.43 5.07
N THR A 192 15.25 2.93 4.68
CA THR A 192 15.70 2.91 3.28
C THR A 192 15.86 1.47 2.81
N PRO A 193 14.99 0.96 1.93
CA PRO A 193 15.18 -0.34 1.30
C PRO A 193 16.43 -0.35 0.42
N PHE A 194 17.11 -1.49 0.36
CA PHE A 194 18.22 -1.69 -0.57
C PHE A 194 17.71 -1.75 -2.01
N ILE A 195 16.58 -2.44 -2.20
CA ILE A 195 15.88 -2.51 -3.48
C ILE A 195 14.36 -2.59 -3.29
N ASN A 196 13.64 -2.01 -4.22
CA ASN A 196 12.19 -2.13 -4.32
C ASN A 196 11.86 -3.03 -5.52
N LEU A 197 11.14 -4.12 -5.28
CA LEU A 197 10.62 -5.04 -6.30
C LEU A 197 9.10 -4.89 -6.37
N VAL A 198 8.60 -4.12 -7.31
CA VAL A 198 7.17 -3.86 -7.45
C VAL A 198 6.51 -5.03 -8.17
N ASP A 199 5.55 -5.63 -7.50
CA ASP A 199 4.82 -6.82 -7.93
C ASP A 199 3.68 -6.46 -8.88
N PHE A 200 3.94 -6.48 -10.18
CA PHE A 200 2.93 -6.42 -11.23
C PHE A 200 2.54 -7.80 -11.77
N THR A 201 2.89 -8.88 -11.06
CA THR A 201 2.62 -10.26 -11.51
C THR A 201 1.14 -10.58 -11.51
N THR A 202 0.36 -9.87 -10.71
CA THR A 202 -1.09 -10.03 -10.63
C THR A 202 -1.75 -8.66 -10.55
N THR A 203 -2.22 -8.18 -11.66
CA THR A 203 -3.03 -6.96 -11.69
C THR A 203 -4.43 -7.32 -12.15
N ARG A 204 -5.44 -6.68 -11.58
CA ARG A 204 -6.84 -6.81 -12.05
C ARG A 204 -7.01 -6.44 -13.53
N HIS A 205 -5.99 -5.85 -14.15
CA HIS A 205 -6.08 -5.11 -15.40
C HIS A 205 -5.20 -5.66 -16.52
N HIS A 206 -4.32 -6.64 -16.27
CA HIS A 206 -3.44 -7.17 -17.32
C HIS A 206 -3.18 -8.67 -17.20
N ARG A 207 -3.15 -9.39 -18.35
CA ARG A 207 -2.94 -10.84 -18.40
C ARG A 207 -1.48 -11.27 -18.34
N SER A 208 -0.55 -10.42 -18.74
CA SER A 208 0.89 -10.68 -18.67
C SER A 208 1.48 -9.90 -17.50
N GLY A 209 1.89 -10.61 -16.46
CA GLY A 209 2.59 -10.01 -15.34
C GLY A 209 3.99 -9.55 -15.71
N PHE A 210 4.51 -8.61 -14.95
CA PHE A 210 5.89 -8.17 -15.01
C PHE A 210 6.40 -7.74 -13.62
N ILE A 211 7.68 -7.47 -13.51
CA ILE A 211 8.34 -6.96 -12.30
C ILE A 211 9.02 -5.65 -12.66
N ALA A 212 8.88 -4.65 -11.78
CA ALA A 212 9.68 -3.44 -11.83
C ALA A 212 10.60 -3.39 -10.60
N ALA A 213 11.89 -3.06 -10.79
CA ALA A 213 12.86 -3.06 -9.71
C ALA A 213 13.75 -1.81 -9.75
N GLY A 214 14.14 -1.29 -8.57
CA GLY A 214 15.10 -0.20 -8.47
C GLY A 214 15.49 0.11 -7.03
N SER A 215 16.69 0.66 -6.84
CA SER A 215 17.19 1.10 -5.53
C SER A 215 16.68 2.50 -5.14
N ASP A 216 16.44 3.37 -6.12
CA ASP A 216 15.79 4.66 -5.90
C ASP A 216 14.28 4.46 -5.77
N ILE A 217 13.76 4.63 -4.54
CA ILE A 217 12.36 4.35 -4.23
C ILE A 217 11.40 5.32 -4.92
N VAL A 218 11.78 6.61 -5.07
CA VAL A 218 10.95 7.60 -5.76
C VAL A 218 10.94 7.31 -7.25
N ALA A 219 12.09 7.00 -7.86
CA ALA A 219 12.17 6.63 -9.28
C ALA A 219 11.38 5.36 -9.58
N THR A 220 11.49 4.34 -8.72
CA THR A 220 10.76 3.08 -8.88
C THR A 220 9.25 3.29 -8.78
N ASP A 221 8.80 4.06 -7.79
CA ASP A 221 7.38 4.39 -7.62
C ASP A 221 6.88 5.31 -8.75
N SER A 222 7.73 6.22 -9.29
CA SER A 222 7.37 7.10 -10.40
C SER A 222 7.17 6.33 -11.71
N VAL A 223 8.11 5.43 -12.05
CA VAL A 223 7.97 4.55 -13.22
C VAL A 223 6.74 3.65 -13.04
N SER A 224 6.56 3.06 -11.87
CA SER A 224 5.40 2.23 -11.57
C SER A 224 4.09 3.02 -11.71
N THR A 225 4.04 4.26 -11.25
CA THR A 225 2.89 5.16 -11.40
C THR A 225 2.59 5.44 -12.88
N ALA A 226 3.62 5.69 -13.69
CA ALA A 226 3.45 5.88 -15.13
C ALA A 226 2.95 4.61 -15.84
N LEU A 227 3.42 3.43 -15.40
CA LEU A 227 2.92 2.14 -15.89
C LEU A 227 1.46 1.89 -15.48
N MET A 228 1.00 2.43 -14.34
CA MET A 228 -0.40 2.43 -13.94
C MET A 228 -1.28 3.39 -14.80
N GLY A 229 -0.69 4.16 -15.71
CA GLY A 229 -1.38 5.14 -16.55
C GLY A 229 -1.62 6.49 -15.87
N LEU A 230 -0.91 6.77 -14.77
CA LEU A 230 -1.02 7.98 -13.98
C LEU A 230 0.21 8.87 -14.16
N ASN A 231 0.06 10.18 -13.89
CA ASN A 231 1.18 11.12 -13.94
C ASN A 231 1.90 11.17 -12.57
N PRO A 232 3.20 10.80 -12.48
CA PRO A 232 3.94 10.84 -11.21
C PRO A 232 3.95 12.23 -10.54
N HIS A 233 3.98 13.30 -11.33
CA HIS A 233 4.00 14.67 -10.80
C HIS A 233 2.69 15.11 -10.13
N GLU A 234 1.59 14.38 -10.37
CA GLU A 234 0.31 14.59 -9.69
C GLU A 234 0.21 13.81 -8.37
N ILE A 235 1.18 12.95 -8.07
CA ILE A 235 1.22 12.16 -6.85
C ILE A 235 1.99 12.92 -5.77
N GLN A 236 1.26 13.44 -4.78
CA GLN A 236 1.84 14.29 -3.74
C GLN A 236 2.98 13.60 -2.98
N THR A 237 2.87 12.30 -2.67
CA THR A 237 3.94 11.55 -2.00
C THR A 237 5.23 11.53 -2.81
N LEU A 238 5.15 11.36 -4.14
CA LEU A 238 6.32 11.34 -5.02
C LEU A 238 6.94 12.73 -5.17
N THR A 239 6.12 13.76 -5.37
CA THR A 239 6.58 15.16 -5.47
C THR A 239 7.32 15.57 -4.21
N LEU A 240 6.75 15.32 -3.03
CA LEU A 240 7.37 15.60 -1.75
C LEU A 240 8.62 14.73 -1.50
N GLY A 241 8.60 13.47 -1.91
CA GLY A 241 9.74 12.56 -1.80
C GLY A 241 10.95 13.06 -2.61
N SER A 242 10.72 13.49 -3.85
CA SER A 242 11.76 14.07 -4.69
C SER A 242 12.29 15.40 -4.13
N GLN A 243 11.41 16.29 -3.67
CA GLN A 243 11.80 17.54 -3.00
C GLN A 243 12.62 17.30 -1.73
N ALA A 244 12.37 16.20 -1.03
CA ALA A 244 13.12 15.78 0.15
C ALA A 244 14.46 15.08 -0.18
N GLY A 245 14.80 14.92 -1.45
CA GLY A 245 16.05 14.26 -1.89
C GLY A 245 16.05 12.74 -1.78
N LEU A 246 14.87 12.10 -1.67
CA LEU A 246 14.75 10.64 -1.59
C LEU A 246 14.92 9.93 -2.94
N GLY A 247 14.85 10.67 -4.05
CA GLY A 247 15.05 10.11 -5.39
C GLY A 247 14.48 10.98 -6.51
N GLU A 248 14.54 10.46 -7.73
CA GLU A 248 14.18 11.15 -8.97
C GLU A 248 12.70 10.90 -9.35
N ILE A 249 11.96 11.96 -9.64
CA ILE A 249 10.56 11.88 -10.10
C ILE A 249 10.44 12.06 -11.62
N ASP A 250 11.39 12.78 -12.24
CA ASP A 250 11.35 13.10 -13.66
C ASP A 250 11.71 11.86 -14.50
N LEU A 251 10.72 11.32 -15.20
CA LEU A 251 10.88 10.13 -16.03
C LEU A 251 11.96 10.30 -17.11
N ALA A 252 12.23 11.52 -17.57
CA ALA A 252 13.28 11.80 -18.55
C ALA A 252 14.70 11.64 -17.97
N LYS A 253 14.83 11.66 -16.64
CA LYS A 253 16.10 11.47 -15.93
C LYS A 253 16.24 10.07 -15.32
N ILE A 254 15.27 9.20 -15.54
CA ILE A 254 15.30 7.81 -15.07
C ILE A 254 15.62 6.90 -16.25
N GLU A 255 16.70 6.15 -16.15
CA GLU A 255 17.04 5.12 -17.13
C GLU A 255 16.15 3.89 -16.90
N ILE A 256 15.33 3.55 -17.87
CA ILE A 256 14.54 2.31 -17.86
C ILE A 256 15.35 1.24 -18.62
N VAL A 257 15.63 0.13 -17.94
CA VAL A 257 16.45 -0.98 -18.46
C VAL A 257 15.58 -2.22 -18.61
N GLY A 258 15.68 -2.90 -19.73
CA GLY A 258 14.94 -4.13 -20.04
C GLY A 258 13.76 -3.87 -20.96
N GLU A 259 12.55 -4.21 -20.54
CA GLU A 259 11.36 -4.15 -21.38
C GLU A 259 10.92 -2.72 -21.73
N ASP A 260 10.34 -2.55 -22.91
CA ASP A 260 9.76 -1.26 -23.30
C ASP A 260 8.53 -0.94 -22.43
N SER A 261 8.64 0.11 -21.66
CA SER A 261 7.57 0.58 -20.76
C SER A 261 6.26 0.92 -21.48
N LYS A 262 6.31 1.25 -22.80
CA LYS A 262 5.11 1.59 -23.56
C LYS A 262 4.17 0.40 -23.73
N GLY A 263 4.74 -0.80 -23.93
CA GLY A 263 3.99 -2.05 -24.04
C GLY A 263 3.39 -2.54 -22.71
N LEU A 264 3.90 -2.02 -21.58
CA LEU A 264 3.48 -2.42 -20.24
C LEU A 264 2.47 -1.46 -19.57
N LYS A 265 2.11 -0.37 -20.25
CA LYS A 265 1.12 0.57 -19.70
C LYS A 265 -0.21 -0.08 -19.45
N MET A 266 -0.74 0.16 -18.27
CA MET A 266 -2.05 -0.27 -17.80
C MET A 266 -2.94 0.96 -17.58
N HIS A 267 -4.20 0.72 -17.33
CA HIS A 267 -5.12 1.75 -16.89
C HIS A 267 -5.70 1.39 -15.53
N TYR A 268 -5.23 2.08 -14.50
CA TYR A 268 -5.78 1.95 -13.15
C TYR A 268 -6.88 2.99 -12.95
N GLU A 269 -8.07 2.52 -12.61
CA GLU A 269 -9.21 3.38 -12.31
C GLU A 269 -8.98 4.07 -10.95
N LEU A 270 -9.03 5.40 -10.94
CA LEU A 270 -8.94 6.17 -9.69
C LEU A 270 -10.20 5.97 -8.85
N PRO A 271 -10.10 6.02 -7.51
CA PRO A 271 -11.25 5.84 -6.62
C PRO A 271 -12.42 6.79 -6.90
N ALA A 272 -12.15 8.03 -7.32
CA ALA A 272 -13.19 8.99 -7.68
C ALA A 272 -13.98 8.54 -8.93
N ALA A 273 -13.28 8.14 -10.00
CA ALA A 273 -13.89 7.65 -11.22
C ALA A 273 -14.67 6.35 -10.99
N TRP A 274 -14.11 5.45 -10.15
CA TRP A 274 -14.79 4.24 -9.74
C TRP A 274 -16.11 4.53 -9.01
N LEU A 275 -16.11 5.52 -8.08
CA LEU A 275 -17.32 5.94 -7.39
C LEU A 275 -18.36 6.51 -8.33
N GLU A 276 -17.98 7.43 -9.21
CA GLU A 276 -18.87 8.04 -10.18
C GLU A 276 -19.56 6.99 -11.07
N LYS A 277 -18.80 5.99 -11.49
CA LYS A 277 -19.29 4.89 -12.31
C LYS A 277 -20.28 3.97 -11.58
N HIS A 278 -20.01 3.60 -10.32
CA HIS A 278 -20.80 2.61 -9.59
C HIS A 278 -21.92 3.27 -8.76
N PHE A 279 -21.71 4.51 -8.33
CA PHE A 279 -22.61 5.24 -7.45
C PHE A 279 -22.80 6.69 -7.91
N PRO A 280 -23.41 6.92 -9.09
CA PRO A 280 -23.54 8.27 -9.69
C PRO A 280 -24.38 9.25 -8.86
N LEU A 281 -25.21 8.73 -7.94
CA LEU A 281 -26.03 9.54 -7.02
C LEU A 281 -25.35 9.75 -5.64
N LEU A 282 -24.09 9.33 -5.47
CA LEU A 282 -23.36 9.47 -4.24
C LEU A 282 -22.45 10.70 -4.27
N THR A 283 -22.57 11.54 -3.26
CA THR A 283 -21.63 12.64 -3.00
C THR A 283 -20.87 12.37 -1.71
N ILE A 284 -19.54 12.50 -1.72
CA ILE A 284 -18.71 12.37 -0.51
C ILE A 284 -18.05 13.71 -0.21
N THR A 285 -18.25 14.22 1.01
CA THR A 285 -17.69 15.50 1.48
C THR A 285 -16.77 15.30 2.68
N GLY A 286 -15.75 16.15 2.81
CA GLY A 286 -14.77 16.13 3.90
C GLY A 286 -13.79 14.97 3.86
N HIS A 287 -13.71 14.27 2.74
CA HIS A 287 -12.80 13.12 2.55
C HIS A 287 -11.32 13.53 2.64
N ASP A 288 -10.99 14.75 2.28
CA ASP A 288 -9.65 15.36 2.36
C ASP A 288 -9.13 15.51 3.81
N THR A 289 -10.04 15.60 4.77
CA THR A 289 -9.75 15.68 6.20
C THR A 289 -10.07 14.38 6.95
N ALA A 290 -10.55 13.37 6.26
CA ALA A 290 -10.86 12.07 6.84
C ALA A 290 -9.61 11.16 6.87
N CYS A 291 -9.41 10.49 7.98
CA CYS A 291 -8.37 9.48 8.09
C CYS A 291 -8.84 8.13 7.49
N SER A 292 -7.91 7.21 7.29
CA SER A 292 -8.21 5.86 6.82
C SER A 292 -9.17 5.09 7.75
N GLY A 293 -9.28 5.50 9.02
CA GLY A 293 -10.25 4.94 9.97
C GLY A 293 -11.68 5.01 9.48
N CYS A 294 -12.05 6.07 8.77
CA CYS A 294 -13.38 6.22 8.16
C CYS A 294 -13.40 5.77 6.70
N THR A 295 -12.37 6.11 5.92
CA THR A 295 -12.37 5.87 4.48
C THR A 295 -12.28 4.39 4.11
N ILE A 296 -11.44 3.59 4.78
CA ILE A 296 -11.29 2.17 4.44
C ILE A 296 -12.58 1.37 4.69
N PRO A 297 -13.20 1.39 5.90
CA PRO A 297 -14.44 0.65 6.09
C PRO A 297 -15.56 1.15 5.20
N LEU A 298 -15.64 2.46 4.89
CA LEU A 298 -16.60 3.02 3.96
C LEU A 298 -16.40 2.43 2.55
N PHE A 299 -15.17 2.53 2.00
CA PHE A 299 -14.90 2.02 0.65
C PHE A 299 -15.04 0.52 0.53
N SER A 300 -14.66 -0.22 1.58
CA SER A 300 -14.89 -1.66 1.65
C SER A 300 -16.38 -2.01 1.62
N SER A 301 -17.22 -1.18 2.24
CA SER A 301 -18.68 -1.35 2.20
C SER A 301 -19.25 -1.01 0.82
N LEU A 302 -18.81 0.09 0.20
CA LEU A 302 -19.22 0.49 -1.15
C LEU A 302 -18.80 -0.56 -2.20
N THR A 303 -17.55 -1.09 -2.09
CA THR A 303 -17.10 -2.18 -2.98
C THR A 303 -18.00 -3.41 -2.84
N GLN A 304 -18.36 -3.79 -1.63
CA GLN A 304 -19.26 -4.92 -1.40
C GLN A 304 -20.66 -4.71 -1.99
N LEU A 305 -21.20 -3.49 -1.94
CA LEU A 305 -22.46 -3.16 -2.58
C LEU A 305 -22.34 -3.22 -4.11
N ALA A 306 -21.28 -2.66 -4.68
CA ALA A 306 -21.02 -2.72 -6.12
C ALA A 306 -20.85 -4.15 -6.64
N ASP A 307 -20.12 -5.01 -5.91
CA ASP A 307 -19.95 -6.44 -6.23
C ASP A 307 -21.31 -7.20 -6.21
N GLN A 308 -22.27 -6.71 -5.43
CA GLN A 308 -23.67 -7.21 -5.41
C GLN A 308 -24.56 -6.60 -6.49
N GLY A 309 -24.02 -5.72 -7.34
CA GLY A 309 -24.79 -5.00 -8.37
C GLY A 309 -25.75 -3.94 -7.81
N LYS A 310 -25.54 -3.51 -6.56
CA LYS A 310 -26.37 -2.52 -5.88
C LYS A 310 -25.86 -1.10 -6.12
N THR A 311 -26.78 -0.15 -6.30
CA THR A 311 -26.50 1.28 -6.39
C THR A 311 -27.57 2.06 -5.63
N PHE A 312 -27.31 3.34 -5.34
CA PHE A 312 -28.28 4.19 -4.64
C PHE A 312 -29.43 4.58 -5.56
N THR A 313 -30.65 4.53 -5.03
CA THR A 313 -31.88 4.86 -5.77
C THR A 313 -32.26 6.35 -5.65
N ARG A 314 -31.61 7.07 -4.69
CA ARG A 314 -31.80 8.51 -4.45
C ARG A 314 -30.43 9.17 -4.18
N PRO A 315 -30.29 10.49 -4.40
CA PRO A 315 -29.10 11.21 -4.01
C PRO A 315 -28.77 11.03 -2.53
N LEU A 316 -27.55 10.58 -2.22
CA LEU A 316 -27.06 10.41 -0.86
C LEU A 316 -25.76 11.20 -0.67
N THR A 317 -25.69 12.00 0.39
CA THR A 317 -24.45 12.70 0.77
C THR A 317 -23.79 12.02 1.97
N LEU A 318 -22.59 11.48 1.78
CA LEU A 318 -21.74 10.98 2.87
C LEU A 318 -20.82 12.10 3.37
N MET A 319 -20.80 12.27 4.67
CA MET A 319 -20.02 13.29 5.36
C MET A 319 -19.02 12.62 6.28
N LEU A 320 -17.73 12.91 6.10
CA LEU A 320 -16.67 12.34 6.94
C LEU A 320 -15.55 13.36 7.17
N GLY A 321 -14.68 13.10 8.17
CA GLY A 321 -13.57 14.00 8.49
C GLY A 321 -13.97 15.21 9.34
N THR A 322 -13.01 16.11 9.54
CA THR A 322 -13.14 17.27 10.43
C THR A 322 -13.63 18.53 9.74
N ALA A 323 -13.48 18.63 8.43
CA ALA A 323 -13.85 19.82 7.64
C ALA A 323 -15.23 19.70 6.96
N THR A 324 -16.06 18.76 7.39
CA THR A 324 -17.42 18.62 6.87
C THR A 324 -18.25 19.86 7.22
N ARG A 325 -18.86 20.45 6.18
CA ARG A 325 -19.89 21.48 6.35
C ARG A 325 -21.25 20.79 6.46
N ALA A 326 -22.14 21.36 7.26
CA ALA A 326 -23.53 20.94 7.28
C ALA A 326 -24.06 20.91 5.84
N SER A 327 -24.69 19.82 5.46
CA SER A 327 -25.30 19.67 4.13
C SER A 327 -26.80 19.90 4.26
N ASP A 328 -27.35 20.71 3.38
CA ASP A 328 -28.82 20.85 3.20
C ASP A 328 -29.39 19.70 2.37
N ALA A 329 -28.58 18.67 2.07
CA ALA A 329 -29.02 17.51 1.33
C ALA A 329 -30.13 16.78 2.07
N PRO A 330 -31.20 16.37 1.39
CA PRO A 330 -32.36 15.72 2.03
C PRO A 330 -31.99 14.38 2.69
N ASP A 331 -31.06 13.63 2.07
CA ASP A 331 -30.54 12.38 2.59
C ASP A 331 -29.04 12.53 2.86
N CYS A 332 -28.62 12.54 4.12
CA CYS A 332 -27.21 12.58 4.48
C CYS A 332 -26.85 11.58 5.59
N LEU A 333 -25.66 11.03 5.49
CA LEU A 333 -25.09 10.06 6.44
C LEU A 333 -23.69 10.50 6.85
N MET A 334 -23.49 10.65 8.15
CA MET A 334 -22.19 10.96 8.74
C MET A 334 -21.46 9.68 9.12
N ILE A 335 -20.18 9.59 8.75
CA ILE A 335 -19.32 8.43 9.02
C ILE A 335 -18.23 8.82 10.01
N GLY A 336 -18.23 8.17 11.19
CA GLY A 336 -17.27 8.40 12.26
C GLY A 336 -17.63 9.58 13.19
N ASP A 337 -16.78 9.77 14.20
CA ASP A 337 -17.03 10.73 15.29
C ASP A 337 -16.33 12.09 15.08
N CYS A 338 -15.47 12.21 14.06
CA CYS A 338 -14.66 13.41 13.87
C CYS A 338 -15.44 14.61 13.34
N SER A 339 -16.61 14.40 12.75
CA SER A 339 -17.43 15.50 12.23
C SER A 339 -18.09 16.30 13.36
N PRO A 340 -17.95 17.64 13.40
CA PRO A 340 -18.19 18.43 14.59
C PRO A 340 -19.67 18.57 15.00
N LYS A 341 -20.60 18.63 14.05
CA LYS A 341 -22.04 18.74 14.34
C LYS A 341 -22.85 17.86 13.40
N LYS A 342 -23.80 17.14 13.96
CA LYS A 342 -24.78 16.37 13.19
C LYS A 342 -25.93 17.30 12.79
N PRO A 343 -26.18 17.51 11.49
CA PRO A 343 -27.45 18.14 11.04
C PRO A 343 -28.65 17.32 11.49
N GLU A 344 -29.78 17.96 11.71
CA GLU A 344 -31.00 17.30 12.22
C GLU A 344 -31.49 16.19 11.28
N ASN A 345 -31.32 16.38 9.98
CA ASN A 345 -31.73 15.46 8.92
C ASN A 345 -30.69 14.37 8.59
N CYS A 346 -29.50 14.37 9.24
CA CYS A 346 -28.46 13.37 8.98
C CYS A 346 -28.54 12.21 9.99
N GLN A 347 -28.37 10.99 9.48
CA GLN A 347 -28.05 9.83 10.29
C GLN A 347 -26.54 9.77 10.56
N ARG A 348 -26.10 9.14 11.64
CA ARG A 348 -24.67 8.95 11.95
C ARG A 348 -24.37 7.49 12.22
N VAL A 349 -23.34 6.99 11.56
CA VAL A 349 -22.62 5.77 11.96
C VAL A 349 -21.39 6.21 12.76
N GLY A 350 -21.46 6.13 14.08
CA GLY A 350 -20.41 6.55 15.01
C GLY A 350 -19.25 5.56 15.08
N GLY A 351 -18.22 5.95 15.84
CA GLY A 351 -17.03 5.16 16.12
C GLY A 351 -15.74 5.76 15.53
N CYS A 352 -14.61 5.46 16.17
CA CYS A 352 -13.29 5.87 15.70
C CYS A 352 -12.28 4.70 15.82
N PRO A 353 -12.19 3.82 14.82
CA PRO A 353 -12.91 3.80 13.52
C PRO A 353 -14.38 3.32 13.65
N PRO A 354 -15.25 3.72 12.72
CA PRO A 354 -16.61 3.18 12.64
C PRO A 354 -16.57 1.72 12.14
N SER A 355 -17.55 0.93 12.56
CA SER A 355 -17.67 -0.47 12.15
C SER A 355 -18.06 -0.59 10.67
N LYS A 356 -17.31 -1.39 9.89
CA LYS A 356 -17.68 -1.73 8.51
C LYS A 356 -19.08 -2.33 8.43
N HIS A 357 -19.44 -3.18 9.39
CA HIS A 357 -20.76 -3.82 9.42
C HIS A 357 -21.89 -2.81 9.58
N GLU A 358 -21.73 -1.85 10.50
CA GLU A 358 -22.70 -0.76 10.71
C GLU A 358 -22.83 0.14 9.47
N ILE A 359 -21.68 0.51 8.84
CA ILE A 359 -21.68 1.30 7.61
C ILE A 359 -22.43 0.56 6.51
N LEU A 360 -22.09 -0.71 6.27
CA LEU A 360 -22.72 -1.52 5.22
C LEU A 360 -24.22 -1.68 5.47
N LYS A 361 -24.62 -1.95 6.72
CA LYS A 361 -26.03 -2.05 7.12
C LYS A 361 -26.77 -0.77 6.78
N THR A 362 -26.26 0.38 7.24
CA THR A 362 -26.90 1.68 7.01
C THR A 362 -26.96 2.05 5.51
N LEU A 363 -25.86 1.85 4.77
CA LEU A 363 -25.86 2.09 3.32
C LEU A 363 -26.86 1.20 2.58
N SER A 364 -27.06 -0.04 3.05
CA SER A 364 -28.04 -0.98 2.46
C SER A 364 -29.49 -0.54 2.59
N GLU A 365 -29.79 0.42 3.45
CA GLU A 365 -31.13 1.01 3.59
C GLU A 365 -31.43 2.05 2.48
N HIS A 366 -30.40 2.47 1.74
CA HIS A 366 -30.50 3.48 0.67
C HIS A 366 -30.34 2.91 -0.76
N VAL A 367 -30.15 1.59 -0.93
CA VAL A 367 -29.93 0.91 -2.20
C VAL A 367 -31.17 0.15 -2.68
#